data_45a93ed01a1e12a0fa898e083127859c
#
_entry.id   45a93ed01a1e12a0fa898e083127859c
#
_cell.length_a   1.000
_cell.length_b   1.000
_cell.length_c   1.000
_cell.angle_alpha   90.00
_cell.angle_beta   90.00
_cell.angle_gamma   90.00
#
_symmetry.space_group_name_H-M   'P 1'
#
loop_
_entity.id
_entity.type
_entity.pdbx_description
1 polymer ?
#
loop_
_entity_poly.entity_id
_entity_poly.type
_entity_poly.pdbx_seq_one_letter_code
_entity_poly.pdbx_strand_id
1 'polypeptide(L)'
;HLGGGQPADTGELLWEGGSGKVVDVRKKNRIRHMFEGELPEVGMKIEGNLDWERRYSHMRMHTSQHLVSSVVSERYGSDTVGNQIAADKSRIDFKPLKLGSTELNMLQDEVNQVISKDLKISISESERSDLENNPEIRSSMSSGLWKMLPSSVTKLRVVKIGNIDVCPCAGTHVRSLSEIGNVEFLKKDNKGSEKVRLSYRLVD
;
A
#
# COMPACT_ATOMS: atom_id res chain seq x y z
N HIS A 1 7.35 3.08 9.03
CA HIS A 1 8.01 1.77 8.99
C HIS A 1 7.76 1.12 7.63
N LEU A 2 8.64 0.25 7.18
CA LEU A 2 8.49 -0.48 5.92
C LEU A 2 7.36 -1.51 6.01
N GLY A 3 6.46 -1.53 5.03
CA GLY A 3 5.40 -2.55 4.96
C GLY A 3 4.57 -2.45 3.67
N GLY A 4 4.20 -3.59 3.09
CA GLY A 4 3.34 -3.65 1.90
C GLY A 4 3.90 -3.00 0.63
N GLY A 5 5.24 -2.94 0.48
CA GLY A 5 5.89 -2.24 -0.64
C GLY A 5 6.03 -0.72 -0.46
N GLN A 6 5.60 -0.19 0.69
CA GLN A 6 5.68 1.23 1.02
C GLN A 6 7.04 1.56 1.64
N PRO A 7 7.70 2.67 1.26
CA PRO A 7 8.91 3.17 1.91
C PRO A 7 8.67 3.55 3.37
N ALA A 8 9.76 3.62 4.14
CA ALA A 8 9.71 4.10 5.51
C ALA A 8 9.38 5.60 5.56
N ASP A 9 8.82 6.00 6.69
CA ASP A 9 8.64 7.41 7.00
C ASP A 9 9.98 8.09 7.28
N THR A 10 9.99 9.39 7.08
CA THR A 10 11.03 10.32 7.48
C THR A 10 10.46 11.36 8.44
N GLY A 11 11.32 12.13 9.07
CA GLY A 11 10.91 13.16 10.01
C GLY A 11 12.07 13.60 10.90
N GLU A 12 11.73 14.26 11.99
CA GLU A 12 12.69 14.81 12.94
C GLU A 12 12.37 14.32 14.35
N LEU A 13 13.40 14.07 15.12
CA LEU A 13 13.29 13.83 16.56
C LEU A 13 13.90 15.03 17.31
N LEU A 14 13.17 15.53 18.30
CA LEU A 14 13.55 16.65 19.15
C LEU A 14 13.71 16.17 20.58
N TRP A 15 14.72 16.67 21.30
CA TRP A 15 14.93 16.42 22.72
C TRP A 15 15.56 17.64 23.38
N GLU A 16 15.66 17.65 24.69
CA GLU A 16 16.32 18.74 25.41
C GLU A 16 17.80 18.82 25.00
N GLY A 17 18.17 19.94 24.42
CA GLY A 17 19.54 20.22 23.96
C GLY A 17 19.88 19.74 22.56
N GLY A 18 18.94 19.16 21.79
CA GLY A 18 19.28 18.72 20.45
C GLY A 18 18.12 18.28 19.55
N SER A 19 18.44 18.03 18.31
CA SER A 19 17.54 17.44 17.31
C SER A 19 18.30 16.58 16.32
N GLY A 20 17.57 15.76 15.57
CA GLY A 20 18.16 15.04 14.48
C GLY A 20 17.14 14.43 13.54
N LYS A 21 17.57 14.13 12.32
CA LYS A 21 16.71 13.71 11.21
C LYS A 21 16.65 12.19 11.10
N VAL A 22 15.43 11.64 11.07
CA VAL A 22 15.18 10.25 10.74
C VAL A 22 15.07 10.11 9.22
N VAL A 23 15.99 9.36 8.61
CA VAL A 23 16.06 9.17 7.15
C VAL A 23 15.55 7.81 6.68
N ASP A 24 15.51 6.81 7.56
CA ASP A 24 14.94 5.49 7.29
C ASP A 24 14.50 4.83 8.59
N VAL A 25 13.52 3.93 8.53
CA VAL A 25 13.06 3.15 9.69
C VAL A 25 12.90 1.69 9.30
N ARG A 26 13.59 0.80 10.01
CA ARG A 26 13.57 -0.64 9.75
C ARG A 26 13.05 -1.40 10.97
N LYS A 27 12.24 -2.42 10.72
CA LYS A 27 11.76 -3.36 11.72
C LYS A 27 12.36 -4.75 11.46
N LYS A 28 13.14 -5.24 12.44
CA LYS A 28 13.46 -6.67 12.59
C LYS A 28 12.90 -7.11 13.94
N ASN A 29 13.76 -7.52 14.88
CA ASN A 29 13.35 -7.79 16.26
C ASN A 29 13.00 -6.51 17.04
N ARG A 30 13.54 -5.37 16.62
CA ARG A 30 13.29 -4.03 17.17
C ARG A 30 13.09 -3.04 16.04
N ILE A 31 12.40 -1.93 16.34
CA ILE A 31 12.31 -0.78 15.44
C ILE A 31 13.62 -0.01 15.56
N ARG A 32 14.27 0.21 14.43
CA ARG A 32 15.53 0.98 14.32
C ARG A 32 15.30 2.19 13.44
N HIS A 33 15.55 3.36 13.98
CA HIS A 33 15.58 4.61 13.23
C HIS A 33 17.01 4.84 12.73
N MET A 34 17.16 5.04 11.43
CA MET A 34 18.41 5.48 10.83
C MET A 34 18.44 7.01 10.93
N PHE A 35 19.50 7.54 11.49
CA PHE A 35 19.52 8.90 12.03
C PHE A 35 20.70 9.69 11.47
N GLU A 36 20.46 10.95 11.13
CA GLU A 36 21.49 11.94 10.80
C GLU A 36 21.50 13.01 11.90
N GLY A 37 22.67 13.30 12.45
CA GLY A 37 22.88 14.21 13.58
C GLY A 37 23.39 13.51 14.82
N GLU A 38 23.38 14.21 15.93
CA GLU A 38 23.76 13.68 17.23
C GLU A 38 22.66 12.73 17.75
N LEU A 39 23.04 11.73 18.52
CA LEU A 39 22.08 10.82 19.13
C LEU A 39 21.67 11.32 20.51
N PRO A 40 20.38 11.22 20.88
CA PRO A 40 19.95 11.50 22.24
C PRO A 40 20.52 10.46 23.22
N GLU A 41 20.73 10.85 24.46
CA GLU A 41 21.10 9.92 25.52
C GLU A 41 19.94 8.97 25.84
N VAL A 42 20.30 7.76 26.28
CA VAL A 42 19.32 6.75 26.68
C VAL A 42 18.49 7.25 27.88
N GLY A 43 17.19 7.23 27.75
CA GLY A 43 16.25 7.69 28.79
C GLY A 43 15.73 9.12 28.59
N MET A 44 16.27 9.88 27.64
CA MET A 44 15.72 11.19 27.30
C MET A 44 14.31 11.09 26.74
N LYS A 45 13.48 12.08 27.06
CA LYS A 45 12.18 12.27 26.43
C LYS A 45 12.37 12.83 25.03
N ILE A 46 11.74 12.19 24.05
CA ILE A 46 11.85 12.54 22.63
C ILE A 46 10.47 12.92 22.11
N GLU A 47 10.40 14.01 21.36
CA GLU A 47 9.27 14.39 20.51
C GLU A 47 9.58 14.03 19.06
N GLY A 48 8.63 13.40 18.37
CA GLY A 48 8.78 12.99 16.97
C GLY A 48 7.89 13.82 16.05
N ASN A 49 8.49 14.54 15.11
CA ASN A 49 7.82 15.28 14.05
C ASN A 49 7.90 14.50 12.76
N LEU A 50 6.79 13.87 12.41
CA LEU A 50 6.67 13.07 11.19
C LEU A 50 6.58 14.00 9.97
N ASP A 51 7.30 13.67 8.88
CA ASP A 51 7.07 14.23 7.56
C ASP A 51 5.68 13.76 7.06
N TRP A 52 4.66 14.56 7.39
CA TRP A 52 3.27 14.21 7.14
C TRP A 52 2.94 14.20 5.65
N GLU A 53 3.47 15.13 4.85
CA GLU A 53 3.20 15.21 3.41
C GLU A 53 3.67 13.94 2.71
N ARG A 54 4.87 13.50 3.03
CA ARG A 54 5.43 12.25 2.55
C ARG A 54 4.59 11.04 3.01
N ARG A 55 4.22 10.98 4.29
CA ARG A 55 3.39 9.91 4.84
C ARG A 55 2.04 9.85 4.13
N TYR A 56 1.39 10.98 3.96
CA TYR A 56 0.07 11.08 3.36
C TYR A 56 0.09 10.71 1.86
N SER A 57 1.11 11.15 1.12
CA SER A 57 1.31 10.74 -0.27
C SER A 57 1.44 9.22 -0.40
N HIS A 58 2.22 8.58 0.48
CA HIS A 58 2.32 7.13 0.50
C HIS A 58 1.01 6.44 0.89
N MET A 59 0.22 7.00 1.80
CA MET A 59 -1.10 6.46 2.18
C MET A 59 -2.05 6.49 0.98
N ARG A 60 -2.13 7.60 0.26
CA ARG A 60 -2.92 7.75 -0.98
C ARG A 60 -2.50 6.71 -2.02
N MET A 61 -1.20 6.65 -2.32
CA MET A 61 -0.64 5.70 -3.29
C MET A 61 -0.81 4.24 -2.88
N HIS A 62 -0.73 3.91 -1.60
CA HIS A 62 -0.92 2.55 -1.13
C HIS A 62 -2.38 2.13 -1.23
N THR A 63 -3.31 3.01 -0.86
CA THR A 63 -4.73 2.72 -0.99
C THR A 63 -5.14 2.59 -2.45
N SER A 64 -4.62 3.45 -3.34
CA SER A 64 -4.88 3.32 -4.78
C SER A 64 -4.32 2.02 -5.36
N GLN A 65 -3.17 1.53 -4.85
CA GLN A 65 -2.63 0.23 -5.27
C GLN A 65 -3.58 -0.92 -4.94
N HIS A 66 -4.15 -0.93 -3.72
CA HIS A 66 -5.16 -1.92 -3.33
C HIS A 66 -6.38 -1.85 -4.24
N LEU A 67 -6.90 -0.65 -4.47
CA LEU A 67 -8.05 -0.43 -5.35
C LEU A 67 -7.79 -0.94 -6.77
N VAL A 68 -6.69 -0.53 -7.41
CA VAL A 68 -6.33 -0.98 -8.76
C VAL A 68 -6.17 -2.50 -8.79
N SER A 69 -5.56 -3.09 -7.78
CA SER A 69 -5.40 -4.55 -7.68
C SER A 69 -6.74 -5.26 -7.60
N SER A 70 -7.68 -4.75 -6.83
CA SER A 70 -9.03 -5.31 -6.69
C SER A 70 -9.81 -5.24 -8.01
N VAL A 71 -9.83 -4.07 -8.66
CA VAL A 71 -10.53 -3.91 -9.95
C VAL A 71 -9.93 -4.81 -11.04
N VAL A 72 -8.60 -4.92 -11.10
CA VAL A 72 -7.93 -5.82 -12.06
C VAL A 72 -8.23 -7.29 -11.76
N SER A 73 -8.22 -7.68 -10.50
CA SER A 73 -8.55 -9.04 -10.09
C SER A 73 -9.99 -9.42 -10.44
N GLU A 74 -10.94 -8.54 -10.14
CA GLU A 74 -12.36 -8.74 -10.42
C GLU A 74 -12.63 -8.86 -11.92
N ARG A 75 -12.06 -7.93 -12.71
CA ARG A 75 -12.34 -7.83 -14.15
C ARG A 75 -11.61 -8.87 -14.99
N TYR A 76 -10.37 -9.19 -14.64
CA TYR A 76 -9.49 -10.02 -15.47
C TYR A 76 -9.06 -11.32 -14.82
N GLY A 77 -9.44 -11.59 -13.57
CA GLY A 77 -8.99 -12.76 -12.82
C GLY A 77 -7.47 -12.77 -12.60
N SER A 78 -6.84 -11.59 -12.55
CA SER A 78 -5.38 -11.44 -12.52
C SER A 78 -4.89 -11.12 -11.13
N ASP A 79 -3.84 -11.80 -10.69
CA ASP A 79 -3.22 -11.58 -9.39
C ASP A 79 -2.16 -10.46 -9.44
N THR A 80 -2.09 -9.68 -8.37
CA THR A 80 -0.94 -8.84 -8.09
C THR A 80 0.25 -9.69 -7.67
N VAL A 81 1.32 -9.67 -8.46
CA VAL A 81 2.54 -10.45 -8.23
C VAL A 81 3.76 -9.59 -7.85
N GLY A 82 3.57 -8.29 -7.75
CA GLY A 82 4.58 -7.34 -7.27
C GLY A 82 4.06 -5.91 -7.29
N ASN A 83 4.62 -5.09 -6.43
CA ASN A 83 4.34 -3.66 -6.38
C ASN A 83 5.57 -2.87 -5.95
N GLN A 84 5.54 -1.58 -6.21
CA GLN A 84 6.43 -0.59 -5.62
C GLN A 84 5.65 0.70 -5.45
N ILE A 85 5.59 1.18 -4.23
CA ILE A 85 4.89 2.41 -3.86
C ILE A 85 5.94 3.52 -3.70
N ALA A 86 5.70 4.66 -4.34
CA ALA A 86 6.44 5.89 -4.14
C ALA A 86 5.46 7.07 -4.06
N ALA A 87 5.92 8.22 -3.63
CA ALA A 87 5.05 9.37 -3.39
C ALA A 87 4.46 9.97 -4.68
N ASP A 88 5.24 9.95 -5.76
CA ASP A 88 4.91 10.58 -7.05
C ASP A 88 4.39 9.59 -8.10
N LYS A 89 4.92 8.36 -8.09
CA LYS A 89 4.60 7.34 -9.07
C LYS A 89 4.77 5.95 -8.50
N SER A 90 3.76 5.13 -8.64
CA SER A 90 3.75 3.73 -8.23
C SER A 90 3.67 2.78 -9.41
N ARG A 91 3.99 1.50 -9.16
CA ARG A 91 3.84 0.44 -10.15
C ARG A 91 3.29 -0.82 -9.54
N ILE A 92 2.52 -1.55 -10.34
CA ILE A 92 1.95 -2.85 -9.98
C ILE A 92 2.25 -3.83 -11.11
N ASP A 93 2.63 -5.04 -10.76
CA ASP A 93 2.83 -6.16 -11.66
C ASP A 93 1.68 -7.14 -11.52
N PHE A 94 1.03 -7.47 -12.62
CA PHE A 94 -0.11 -8.39 -12.69
C PHE A 94 0.22 -9.63 -13.52
N LYS A 95 -0.32 -10.80 -13.10
CA LYS A 95 -0.19 -12.07 -13.83
C LYS A 95 -1.34 -13.03 -13.47
N PRO A 96 -1.98 -13.72 -14.45
CA PRO A 96 -1.86 -13.47 -15.88
C PRO A 96 -2.60 -12.19 -16.27
N LEU A 97 -2.04 -11.39 -17.17
CA LEU A 97 -2.74 -10.22 -17.68
C LEU A 97 -2.32 -9.93 -19.12
N LYS A 98 -3.31 -9.57 -19.94
CA LYS A 98 -3.12 -9.02 -21.28
C LYS A 98 -4.04 -7.81 -21.40
N LEU A 99 -3.47 -6.65 -21.76
CA LEU A 99 -4.22 -5.42 -21.95
C LEU A 99 -3.77 -4.74 -23.23
N GLY A 100 -4.71 -4.28 -24.04
CA GLY A 100 -4.51 -3.32 -25.10
C GLY A 100 -4.57 -1.88 -24.57
N SER A 101 -4.47 -0.89 -25.48
CA SER A 101 -4.56 0.52 -25.09
C SER A 101 -6.00 0.90 -24.73
N THR A 102 -6.99 0.37 -25.43
CA THR A 102 -8.41 0.62 -25.16
C THR A 102 -8.79 0.07 -23.77
N GLU A 103 -8.40 -1.16 -23.47
CA GLU A 103 -8.67 -1.78 -22.17
C GLU A 103 -7.99 -1.02 -21.02
N LEU A 104 -6.81 -0.44 -21.26
CA LEU A 104 -6.13 0.37 -20.25
C LEU A 104 -6.93 1.65 -19.92
N ASN A 105 -7.47 2.34 -20.92
CA ASN A 105 -8.32 3.52 -20.71
C ASN A 105 -9.61 3.14 -19.97
N MET A 106 -10.26 2.05 -20.38
CA MET A 106 -11.47 1.56 -19.70
C MET A 106 -11.19 1.19 -18.24
N LEU A 107 -10.04 0.57 -17.95
CA LEU A 107 -9.62 0.25 -16.60
C LEU A 107 -9.40 1.52 -15.76
N GLN A 108 -8.80 2.55 -16.34
CA GLN A 108 -8.61 3.84 -15.66
C GLN A 108 -9.95 4.48 -15.28
N ASP A 109 -10.88 4.50 -16.24
CA ASP A 109 -12.21 5.07 -16.01
C ASP A 109 -12.96 4.30 -14.92
N GLU A 110 -12.89 2.97 -14.94
CA GLU A 110 -13.51 2.12 -13.93
C GLU A 110 -12.91 2.34 -12.52
N VAL A 111 -11.59 2.40 -12.40
CA VAL A 111 -10.93 2.72 -11.13
C VAL A 111 -11.39 4.07 -10.60
N ASN A 112 -11.46 5.10 -11.46
CA ASN A 112 -11.87 6.44 -11.05
C ASN A 112 -13.36 6.50 -10.71
N GLN A 113 -14.21 5.72 -11.37
CA GLN A 113 -15.62 5.55 -10.98
C GLN A 113 -15.78 4.90 -9.61
N VAL A 114 -14.89 3.95 -9.24
CA VAL A 114 -14.92 3.38 -7.89
C VAL A 114 -14.44 4.39 -6.85
N ILE A 115 -13.44 5.21 -7.17
CA ILE A 115 -12.98 6.30 -6.28
C ILE A 115 -14.14 7.27 -5.98
N SER A 116 -14.94 7.63 -6.97
CA SER A 116 -16.07 8.56 -6.80
C SER A 116 -17.17 8.05 -5.87
N LYS A 117 -17.21 6.75 -5.57
CA LYS A 117 -18.15 6.17 -4.58
C LYS A 117 -17.77 6.47 -3.12
N ASP A 118 -16.61 7.02 -2.89
CA ASP A 118 -16.05 7.40 -1.57
C ASP A 118 -16.20 6.32 -0.49
N LEU A 119 -15.85 5.09 -0.84
CA LEU A 119 -15.92 3.97 0.09
C LEU A 119 -14.92 4.17 1.24
N LYS A 120 -15.36 3.83 2.46
CA LYS A 120 -14.52 3.92 3.66
C LYS A 120 -13.50 2.80 3.71
N ILE A 121 -12.31 3.14 4.22
CA ILE A 121 -11.25 2.19 4.52
C ILE A 121 -11.28 1.88 6.01
N SER A 122 -11.43 0.62 6.35
CA SER A 122 -11.37 0.13 7.73
C SER A 122 -10.15 -0.76 7.94
N ILE A 123 -9.65 -0.74 9.17
CA ILE A 123 -8.48 -1.50 9.58
C ILE A 123 -8.86 -2.30 10.81
N SER A 124 -8.62 -3.60 10.76
CA SER A 124 -8.89 -4.53 11.85
C SER A 124 -7.76 -5.55 12.01
N GLU A 125 -7.80 -6.33 13.06
CA GLU A 125 -7.00 -7.53 13.21
C GLU A 125 -7.90 -8.76 13.04
N SER A 126 -7.36 -9.80 12.42
CA SER A 126 -8.05 -11.08 12.22
C SER A 126 -7.06 -12.23 12.40
N GLU A 127 -7.56 -13.36 12.87
CA GLU A 127 -6.77 -14.59 12.83
C GLU A 127 -6.58 -15.03 11.37
N ARG A 128 -5.42 -15.57 11.07
CA ARG A 128 -5.09 -16.07 9.74
C ARG A 128 -6.05 -17.15 9.27
N SER A 129 -6.42 -18.06 10.18
CA SER A 129 -7.42 -19.13 9.92
C SER A 129 -8.77 -18.60 9.44
N ASP A 130 -9.21 -17.47 10.02
CA ASP A 130 -10.51 -16.88 9.66
C ASP A 130 -10.47 -16.32 8.23
N LEU A 131 -9.35 -15.70 7.85
CA LEU A 131 -9.15 -15.20 6.49
C LEU A 131 -9.04 -16.34 5.47
N GLU A 132 -8.35 -17.42 5.82
CA GLU A 132 -8.15 -18.58 4.93
C GLU A 132 -9.46 -19.38 4.72
N ASN A 133 -10.32 -19.43 5.71
CA ASN A 133 -11.56 -20.21 5.70
C ASN A 133 -12.80 -19.42 5.25
N ASN A 134 -12.72 -18.09 5.10
CA ASN A 134 -13.85 -17.28 4.66
C ASN A 134 -13.85 -17.13 3.13
N PRO A 135 -14.84 -17.72 2.41
CA PRO A 135 -14.91 -17.65 0.96
C PRO A 135 -15.08 -16.23 0.40
N GLU A 136 -15.81 -15.35 1.10
CA GLU A 136 -16.02 -13.95 0.69
C GLU A 136 -14.72 -13.17 0.76
N ILE A 137 -13.93 -13.36 1.82
CA ILE A 137 -12.62 -12.76 1.97
C ILE A 137 -11.67 -13.29 0.89
N ARG A 138 -11.68 -14.60 0.62
CA ARG A 138 -10.82 -15.20 -0.40
C ARG A 138 -11.12 -14.69 -1.81
N SER A 139 -12.37 -14.43 -2.13
CA SER A 139 -12.77 -13.88 -3.44
C SER A 139 -12.39 -12.40 -3.61
N SER A 140 -12.34 -11.63 -2.51
CA SER A 140 -11.97 -10.22 -2.50
C SER A 140 -10.48 -9.96 -2.26
N MET A 141 -9.68 -11.00 -2.07
CA MET A 141 -8.23 -10.86 -1.86
C MET A 141 -7.51 -10.75 -3.21
N SER A 142 -7.34 -9.54 -3.68
CA SER A 142 -6.69 -9.21 -4.95
C SER A 142 -5.18 -9.51 -5.01
N SER A 143 -4.57 -9.93 -3.91
CA SER A 143 -3.13 -10.16 -3.84
C SER A 143 -2.80 -11.47 -3.14
N GLY A 144 -2.06 -12.33 -3.83
CA GLY A 144 -1.46 -13.54 -3.25
C GLY A 144 -0.25 -13.29 -2.35
N LEU A 145 0.21 -12.03 -2.22
CA LEU A 145 1.45 -11.68 -1.49
C LEU A 145 1.40 -12.05 -0.01
N TRP A 146 0.23 -12.02 0.62
CA TRP A 146 0.06 -12.42 2.02
C TRP A 146 0.37 -13.90 2.28
N LYS A 147 0.21 -14.77 1.26
CA LYS A 147 0.55 -16.20 1.35
C LYS A 147 2.05 -16.43 1.55
N MET A 148 2.88 -15.43 1.23
CA MET A 148 4.32 -15.47 1.45
C MET A 148 4.73 -15.15 2.89
N LEU A 149 3.79 -14.74 3.75
CA LEU A 149 4.06 -14.52 5.17
C LEU A 149 4.34 -15.85 5.87
N PRO A 150 5.31 -15.92 6.78
CA PRO A 150 5.58 -17.13 7.56
C PRO A 150 4.32 -17.65 8.26
N SER A 151 4.17 -18.97 8.35
CA SER A 151 3.02 -19.60 9.03
C SER A 151 2.94 -19.27 10.53
N SER A 152 4.06 -18.88 11.12
CA SER A 152 4.13 -18.40 12.51
C SER A 152 3.42 -17.08 12.76
N VAL A 153 3.06 -16.34 11.69
CA VAL A 153 2.26 -15.12 11.78
C VAL A 153 0.79 -15.50 11.74
N THR A 154 0.18 -15.66 12.90
CA THR A 154 -1.22 -16.08 13.05
C THR A 154 -2.20 -14.92 13.12
N LYS A 155 -1.78 -13.76 13.63
CA LYS A 155 -2.58 -12.53 13.64
C LYS A 155 -2.16 -11.60 12.52
N LEU A 156 -3.11 -11.19 11.72
CA LEU A 156 -2.91 -10.34 10.56
C LEU A 156 -3.68 -9.03 10.72
N ARG A 157 -3.00 -7.93 10.44
CA ARG A 157 -3.67 -6.65 10.24
C ARG A 157 -4.32 -6.66 8.87
N VAL A 158 -5.62 -6.38 8.82
CA VAL A 158 -6.44 -6.44 7.62
C VAL A 158 -6.91 -5.04 7.26
N VAL A 159 -6.75 -4.68 6.01
CA VAL A 159 -7.30 -3.46 5.41
C VAL A 159 -8.48 -3.84 4.54
N LYS A 160 -9.60 -3.15 4.72
CA LYS A 160 -10.82 -3.37 3.94
C LYS A 160 -11.24 -2.06 3.28
N ILE A 161 -11.51 -2.09 1.99
CA ILE A 161 -12.06 -0.98 1.20
C ILE A 161 -13.53 -1.30 0.90
N GLY A 162 -14.45 -0.71 1.69
CA GLY A 162 -15.88 -0.99 1.54
C GLY A 162 -16.17 -2.48 1.43
N ASN A 163 -16.80 -2.89 0.33
CA ASN A 163 -17.11 -4.28 -0.03
C ASN A 163 -16.26 -4.80 -1.21
N ILE A 164 -15.23 -4.07 -1.64
CA ILE A 164 -14.50 -4.39 -2.88
C ILE A 164 -13.11 -4.99 -2.64
N ASP A 165 -12.46 -4.72 -1.52
CA ASP A 165 -11.15 -5.32 -1.19
C ASP A 165 -11.06 -5.67 0.29
N VAL A 166 -10.49 -6.82 0.58
CA VAL A 166 -10.08 -7.25 1.92
C VAL A 166 -8.68 -7.85 1.81
N CYS A 167 -7.69 -7.19 2.37
CA CYS A 167 -6.31 -7.62 2.20
C CYS A 167 -5.49 -7.52 3.50
N PRO A 168 -4.77 -8.57 3.89
CA PRO A 168 -3.73 -8.46 4.92
C PRO A 168 -2.65 -7.47 4.48
N CYS A 169 -2.51 -6.37 5.20
CA CYS A 169 -1.56 -5.33 4.86
C CYS A 169 -0.99 -4.62 6.09
N ALA A 170 0.33 -4.46 6.12
CA ALA A 170 1.06 -3.76 7.18
C ALA A 170 1.31 -2.27 6.89
N GLY A 171 0.98 -1.79 5.69
CA GLY A 171 1.21 -0.40 5.28
C GLY A 171 0.17 0.58 5.83
N THR A 172 0.32 1.84 5.46
CA THR A 172 -0.61 2.91 5.89
C THR A 172 -1.59 3.25 4.77
N HIS A 173 -2.81 3.62 5.15
CA HIS A 173 -3.90 3.90 4.22
C HIS A 173 -4.64 5.17 4.63
N VAL A 174 -5.30 5.79 3.67
CA VAL A 174 -6.25 6.90 3.90
C VAL A 174 -7.55 6.37 4.52
N ARG A 175 -8.46 7.25 4.92
CA ARG A 175 -9.71 6.87 5.59
C ARG A 175 -10.87 6.62 4.63
N SER A 176 -10.80 7.24 3.43
CA SER A 176 -11.81 7.08 2.39
C SER A 176 -11.19 7.22 1.00
N LEU A 177 -11.87 6.70 -0.03
CA LEU A 177 -11.38 6.73 -1.40
C LEU A 177 -11.32 8.14 -1.97
N SER A 178 -12.14 9.07 -1.53
CA SER A 178 -12.11 10.47 -1.98
C SER A 178 -10.77 11.17 -1.69
N GLU A 179 -10.02 10.71 -0.69
CA GLU A 179 -8.71 11.26 -0.38
C GLU A 179 -7.62 10.90 -1.42
N ILE A 180 -7.89 9.92 -2.29
CA ILE A 180 -6.91 9.46 -3.29
C ILE A 180 -6.72 10.49 -4.41
N GLY A 181 -7.79 11.19 -4.82
CA GLY A 181 -7.86 11.89 -6.10
C GLY A 181 -8.10 10.88 -7.23
N ASN A 182 -7.65 11.15 -8.44
CA ASN A 182 -7.81 10.25 -9.58
C ASN A 182 -6.54 9.47 -9.89
N VAL A 183 -6.71 8.26 -10.41
CA VAL A 183 -5.61 7.44 -10.93
C VAL A 183 -5.41 7.75 -12.40
N GLU A 184 -4.18 8.03 -12.80
CA GLU A 184 -3.75 8.18 -14.19
C GLU A 184 -2.68 7.13 -14.50
N PHE A 185 -2.96 6.21 -15.44
CA PHE A 185 -1.96 5.27 -15.91
C PHE A 185 -0.98 5.95 -16.87
N LEU A 186 0.30 5.94 -16.49
CA LEU A 186 1.38 6.56 -17.25
C LEU A 186 1.98 5.63 -18.30
N LYS A 187 2.07 4.36 -17.96
CA LYS A 187 2.76 3.38 -18.80
C LYS A 187 2.27 1.95 -18.52
N LYS A 188 2.14 1.20 -19.60
CA LYS A 188 1.96 -0.25 -19.59
C LYS A 188 3.17 -0.92 -20.22
N ASP A 189 3.84 -1.80 -19.48
CA ASP A 189 4.95 -2.61 -19.96
C ASP A 189 4.63 -4.10 -19.92
N ASN A 190 4.78 -4.78 -21.03
CA ASN A 190 4.72 -6.24 -21.05
C ASN A 190 6.05 -6.82 -20.51
N LYS A 191 5.95 -7.67 -19.48
CA LYS A 191 7.09 -8.31 -18.82
C LYS A 191 7.10 -9.84 -19.04
N GLY A 192 7.07 -10.23 -20.32
CA GLY A 192 6.90 -11.60 -20.76
C GLY A 192 5.50 -11.85 -21.33
N SER A 193 5.15 -13.12 -21.59
CA SER A 193 3.91 -13.49 -22.30
C SER A 193 2.63 -13.20 -21.55
N GLU A 194 2.67 -13.18 -20.21
CA GLU A 194 1.47 -13.09 -19.37
C GLU A 194 1.59 -12.07 -18.23
N LYS A 195 2.72 -11.37 -18.12
CA LYS A 195 2.94 -10.41 -17.06
C LYS A 195 2.89 -8.99 -17.60
N VAL A 196 2.05 -8.16 -17.01
CA VAL A 196 1.92 -6.73 -17.32
C VAL A 196 2.29 -5.91 -16.10
N ARG A 197 3.07 -4.88 -16.33
CA ARG A 197 3.37 -3.82 -15.35
C ARG A 197 2.60 -2.56 -15.71
N LEU A 198 1.82 -2.06 -14.78
CA LEU A 198 1.18 -0.76 -14.86
C LEU A 198 1.91 0.22 -13.96
N SER A 199 2.31 1.36 -14.53
CA SER A 199 2.84 2.50 -13.78
C SER A 199 1.79 3.60 -13.79
N TYR A 200 1.56 4.24 -12.65
CA TYR A 200 0.52 5.24 -12.49
C TYR A 200 0.92 6.32 -11.49
N ARG A 201 0.24 7.46 -11.56
CA ARG A 201 0.29 8.54 -10.58
C ARG A 201 -1.12 8.90 -10.12
N LEU A 202 -1.18 9.72 -9.08
CA LEU A 202 -2.41 10.35 -8.64
C LEU A 202 -2.46 11.78 -9.14
N VAL A 203 -3.65 12.21 -9.52
CA VAL A 203 -3.98 13.59 -9.93
C VAL A 203 -5.19 14.06 -9.13
N ASP A 204 -5.16 15.30 -8.66
CA ASP A 204 -6.24 15.92 -7.87
C ASP A 204 -7.33 16.46 -8.79
#